data_249c7e0dc925bc73f426cd5542562b3f
#
_entry.id   249c7e0dc925bc73f426cd5542562b3f
#
_cell.length_a   1.000
_cell.length_b   1.000
_cell.length_c   1.000
_cell.angle_alpha   90.00
_cell.angle_beta   90.00
_cell.angle_gamma   90.00
#
_symmetry.space_group_name_H-M   'P 1'
#
loop_
_entity.id
_entity.type
_entity.pdbx_description
1 polymer ?
#
loop_
_entity_poly.entity_id
_entity_poly.type
_entity_poly.pdbx_seq_one_letter_code
_entity_poly.pdbx_strand_id
1 'polypeptide(L)'
;MKFAICQELYENWDWAKQCEFSASLGYTGLELAPFTLAERISEVSQETRAEYKQIAEDHGQQIIGLHWLLAKTEGLHLTTSDTAVRKATSDYLIELGNACADFGGTLMVFGSPFQRNLED
;
A
#
# COMPACT_ATOMS: atom_id res chain seq x y z
N MET A 1 17.33 -16.58 -2.81
CA MET A 1 15.91 -16.19 -2.95
C MET A 1 15.65 -15.00 -2.03
N LYS A 2 14.86 -14.03 -2.47
CA LYS A 2 14.46 -12.86 -1.65
C LYS A 2 13.04 -13.09 -1.14
N PHE A 3 12.77 -12.69 0.10
CA PHE A 3 11.45 -12.76 0.72
C PHE A 3 10.99 -11.40 1.17
N ALA A 4 9.71 -11.13 1.04
CA ALA A 4 9.06 -9.93 1.55
C ALA A 4 7.86 -10.31 2.43
N ILE A 5 7.45 -9.40 3.31
CA ILE A 5 6.34 -9.59 4.22
C ILE A 5 5.34 -8.44 4.09
N CYS A 6 4.06 -8.75 4.28
CA CYS A 6 2.98 -7.77 4.31
C CYS A 6 3.06 -6.92 5.59
N GLN A 7 3.14 -5.62 5.42
CA GLN A 7 3.39 -4.67 6.50
C GLN A 7 2.24 -4.59 7.51
N GLU A 8 0.99 -4.80 7.10
CA GLU A 8 -0.18 -4.71 8.00
C GLU A 8 -0.18 -5.77 9.13
N LEU A 9 0.68 -6.77 9.05
CA LEU A 9 0.87 -7.74 10.13
C LEU A 9 1.49 -7.12 11.39
N TYR A 10 2.13 -5.98 11.27
CA TYR A 10 2.76 -5.24 12.36
C TYR A 10 1.84 -4.14 12.93
N GLU A 11 0.67 -4.51 13.41
CA GLU A 11 -0.29 -3.54 13.96
C GLU A 11 0.33 -2.67 15.05
N ASN A 12 0.14 -1.35 14.94
CA ASN A 12 0.59 -0.35 15.91
C ASN A 12 2.12 -0.28 16.15
N TRP A 13 2.91 -0.89 15.28
CA TRP A 13 4.35 -0.75 15.35
C TRP A 13 4.81 0.47 14.53
N ASP A 14 5.80 1.17 15.06
CA ASP A 14 6.54 2.20 14.33
C ASP A 14 7.22 1.63 13.07
N TRP A 15 7.27 2.40 11.99
CA TRP A 15 7.78 1.92 10.70
C TRP A 15 9.24 1.47 10.75
N ALA A 16 10.11 2.23 11.42
CA ALA A 16 11.52 1.85 11.57
C ALA A 16 11.66 0.50 12.30
N LYS A 17 10.85 0.28 13.34
CA LYS A 17 10.81 -0.98 14.09
C LYS A 17 10.33 -2.15 13.23
N GLN A 18 9.35 -1.93 12.37
CA GLN A 18 8.88 -2.95 11.42
C GLN A 18 10.01 -3.36 10.47
N CYS A 19 10.75 -2.40 9.93
CA CYS A 19 11.89 -2.63 9.05
C CYS A 19 13.02 -3.38 9.74
N GLU A 20 13.41 -2.94 10.95
CA GLU A 20 14.45 -3.58 11.76
C GLU A 20 14.10 -5.03 12.07
N PHE A 21 12.88 -5.27 12.55
CA PHE A 21 12.44 -6.62 12.91
C PHE A 21 12.35 -7.54 11.69
N SER A 22 11.79 -7.06 10.56
CA SER A 22 11.75 -7.83 9.32
C SER A 22 13.16 -8.20 8.84
N ALA A 23 14.09 -7.28 8.92
CA ALA A 23 15.51 -7.54 8.61
C ALA A 23 16.10 -8.63 9.51
N SER A 24 15.82 -8.59 10.82
CA SER A 24 16.29 -9.60 11.78
C SER A 24 15.80 -11.01 11.49
N LEU A 25 14.66 -11.14 10.82
CA LEU A 25 14.07 -12.41 10.39
C LEU A 25 14.56 -12.89 9.01
N GLY A 26 15.37 -12.09 8.32
CA GLY A 26 15.91 -12.42 7.01
C GLY A 26 15.04 -11.97 5.82
N TYR A 27 14.01 -11.17 6.05
CA TYR A 27 13.28 -10.51 4.97
C TYR A 27 14.12 -9.40 4.33
N THR A 28 13.92 -9.17 3.05
CA THR A 28 14.59 -8.11 2.29
C THR A 28 13.64 -7.05 1.76
N GLY A 29 12.35 -7.20 2.01
CA GLY A 29 11.34 -6.25 1.57
C GLY A 29 10.05 -6.32 2.36
N LEU A 30 9.27 -5.24 2.26
CA LEU A 30 7.93 -5.12 2.80
C LEU A 30 6.97 -4.66 1.69
N GLU A 31 5.74 -5.14 1.79
CA GLU A 31 4.62 -4.73 0.94
C GLU A 31 3.63 -3.93 1.79
N LEU A 32 3.35 -2.69 1.40
CA LEU A 32 2.54 -1.78 2.20
C LEU A 32 1.03 -1.95 1.92
N ALA A 33 0.21 -1.86 2.96
CA ALA A 33 -1.23 -1.70 2.84
C ALA A 33 -1.58 -0.20 3.01
N PRO A 34 -2.13 0.47 1.98
CA PRO A 34 -2.39 1.92 2.03
C PRO A 34 -3.22 2.37 3.22
N PHE A 35 -4.22 1.58 3.63
CA PHE A 35 -5.10 1.93 4.76
C PHE A 35 -4.38 2.03 6.11
N THR A 36 -3.18 1.46 6.24
CA THR A 36 -2.37 1.58 7.46
C THR A 36 -1.70 2.94 7.57
N LEU A 37 -1.62 3.68 6.47
CA LEU A 37 -0.94 4.98 6.38
C LEU A 37 -1.93 6.14 6.52
N ALA A 38 -3.06 6.07 5.83
CA ALA A 38 -4.13 7.06 5.84
C ALA A 38 -5.42 6.47 5.23
N GLU A 39 -6.54 7.14 5.37
CA GLU A 39 -7.79 6.75 4.70
C GLU A 39 -7.65 6.82 3.17
N ARG A 40 -6.98 7.85 2.69
CA ARG A 40 -6.64 8.05 1.27
C ARG A 40 -5.14 8.23 1.11
N ILE A 41 -4.56 7.59 0.11
CA ILE A 41 -3.12 7.69 -0.15
C ILE A 41 -2.68 9.12 -0.52
N SER A 42 -3.58 9.94 -1.03
CA SER A 42 -3.34 11.36 -1.30
C SER A 42 -3.05 12.19 -0.05
N GLU A 43 -3.45 11.72 1.13
CA GLU A 43 -3.16 12.35 2.41
C GLU A 43 -1.71 12.10 2.88
N VAL A 44 -1.02 11.14 2.27
CA VAL A 44 0.39 10.86 2.55
C VAL A 44 1.25 11.68 1.60
N SER A 45 1.93 12.70 2.13
CA SER A 45 2.76 13.60 1.32
C SER A 45 3.93 12.89 0.63
N GLN A 46 4.45 13.48 -0.44
CA GLN A 46 5.64 12.96 -1.11
C GLN A 46 6.86 12.89 -0.18
N GLU A 47 6.99 13.87 0.72
CA GLU A 47 8.04 13.87 1.75
C GLU A 47 7.92 12.66 2.66
N THR A 48 6.72 12.38 3.17
CA THR A 48 6.46 11.20 4.01
C THR A 48 6.73 9.90 3.25
N ARG A 49 6.36 9.82 1.97
CA ARG A 49 6.66 8.66 1.13
C ARG A 49 8.16 8.45 0.95
N ALA A 50 8.90 9.54 0.73
CA ALA A 50 10.37 9.50 0.64
C ALA A 50 11.03 9.09 1.96
N GLU A 51 10.50 9.55 3.10
CA GLU A 51 10.96 9.14 4.43
C GLU A 51 10.73 7.65 4.68
N TYR A 52 9.56 7.12 4.33
CA TYR A 52 9.28 5.67 4.43
C TYR A 52 10.28 4.85 3.62
N LYS A 53 10.53 5.27 2.38
CA LYS A 53 11.52 4.63 1.51
C LYS A 53 12.91 4.65 2.14
N GLN A 54 13.36 5.81 2.60
CA GLN A 54 14.68 5.98 3.19
C GLN A 54 14.86 5.13 4.46
N ILE A 55 13.87 5.13 5.36
CA ILE A 55 13.91 4.31 6.58
C ILE A 55 14.02 2.82 6.22
N ALA A 56 13.27 2.35 5.23
CA ALA A 56 13.39 0.97 4.78
C ALA A 56 14.80 0.66 4.27
N GLU A 57 15.34 1.50 3.41
CA GLU A 57 16.70 1.35 2.84
C GLU A 57 17.79 1.36 3.93
N ASP A 58 17.65 2.22 4.94
CA ASP A 58 18.58 2.31 6.09
C ASP A 58 18.63 1.00 6.90
N HIS A 59 17.57 0.20 6.87
CA HIS A 59 17.48 -1.11 7.51
C HIS A 59 17.71 -2.28 6.53
N GLY A 60 18.20 -2.01 5.32
CA GLY A 60 18.44 -3.03 4.31
C GLY A 60 17.16 -3.64 3.72
N GLN A 61 16.04 -2.94 3.85
CA GLN A 61 14.73 -3.34 3.31
C GLN A 61 14.38 -2.54 2.06
N GLN A 62 13.53 -3.12 1.23
CA GLN A 62 12.93 -2.45 0.08
C GLN A 62 11.41 -2.47 0.22
N ILE A 63 10.74 -1.36 -0.02
CA ILE A 63 9.30 -1.39 -0.25
C ILE A 63 9.08 -1.92 -1.66
N ILE A 64 8.49 -3.12 -1.77
CA ILE A 64 8.33 -3.79 -3.07
C ILE A 64 7.06 -3.36 -3.79
N GLY A 65 6.05 -2.92 -3.06
CA GLY A 65 4.78 -2.51 -3.65
C GLY A 65 3.67 -2.30 -2.62
N LEU A 66 2.45 -2.28 -3.14
CA LEU A 66 1.22 -2.08 -2.37
C LEU A 66 0.28 -3.27 -2.52
N HIS A 67 -0.50 -3.57 -1.48
CA HIS A 67 -1.59 -4.55 -1.52
C HIS A 67 -2.82 -4.03 -0.78
N TRP A 68 -3.96 -4.71 -0.93
CA TRP A 68 -5.24 -4.28 -0.35
C TRP A 68 -5.59 -2.83 -0.72
N LEU A 69 -5.47 -2.52 -1.99
CA LEU A 69 -5.46 -1.17 -2.55
C LEU A 69 -6.67 -0.32 -2.17
N LEU A 70 -7.86 -0.90 -2.09
CA LEU A 70 -9.10 -0.20 -1.78
C LEU A 70 -9.67 -0.54 -0.39
N ALA A 71 -8.97 -1.34 0.40
CA ALA A 71 -9.44 -1.73 1.73
C ALA A 71 -9.68 -0.50 2.62
N LYS A 72 -10.80 -0.53 3.36
CA LYS A 72 -11.23 0.55 4.27
C LYS A 72 -11.42 1.93 3.62
N THR A 73 -11.53 1.99 2.28
CA THR A 73 -11.96 3.20 1.58
C THR A 73 -13.49 3.27 1.49
N GLU A 74 -14.03 4.47 1.49
CA GLU A 74 -15.45 4.74 1.27
C GLU A 74 -15.70 5.30 -0.14
N GLY A 75 -16.84 4.97 -0.73
CA GLY A 75 -17.28 5.51 -2.02
C GLY A 75 -16.47 5.02 -3.23
N LEU A 76 -15.69 3.95 -3.09
CA LEU A 76 -14.93 3.33 -4.17
C LEU A 76 -15.40 1.89 -4.40
N HIS A 77 -15.59 1.54 -5.67
CA HIS A 77 -15.97 0.19 -6.09
C HIS A 77 -15.65 -0.01 -7.56
N LEU A 78 -14.94 -1.07 -7.91
CA LEU A 78 -14.45 -1.28 -9.27
C LEU A 78 -15.53 -1.81 -10.22
N THR A 79 -16.40 -2.66 -9.72
CA THR A 79 -17.37 -3.44 -10.52
C THR A 79 -18.82 -2.95 -10.40
N THR A 80 -19.05 -1.83 -9.69
CA THR A 80 -20.38 -1.22 -9.57
C THR A 80 -20.93 -0.75 -10.92
N SER A 81 -22.25 -0.73 -11.06
CA SER A 81 -22.94 -0.13 -12.20
C SER A 81 -22.86 1.41 -12.24
N ASP A 82 -22.58 2.05 -11.09
CA ASP A 82 -22.40 3.50 -10.99
C ASP A 82 -21.12 3.97 -11.70
N THR A 83 -21.29 4.69 -12.80
CA THR A 83 -20.17 5.18 -13.62
C THR A 83 -19.30 6.23 -12.92
N ALA A 84 -19.91 7.05 -12.04
CA ALA A 84 -19.17 8.07 -11.29
C ALA A 84 -18.27 7.40 -10.23
N VAL A 85 -18.77 6.39 -9.54
CA VAL A 85 -18.00 5.60 -8.57
C VAL A 85 -16.87 4.83 -9.27
N ARG A 86 -17.14 4.21 -10.43
CA ARG A 86 -16.07 3.55 -11.22
C ARG A 86 -14.97 4.51 -11.63
N LYS A 87 -15.37 5.70 -12.09
CA LYS A 87 -14.37 6.73 -12.45
C LYS A 87 -13.54 7.16 -11.26
N ALA A 88 -14.15 7.48 -10.13
CA ALA A 88 -13.45 7.84 -8.90
C ALA A 88 -12.50 6.72 -8.45
N THR A 89 -12.92 5.46 -8.58
CA THR A 89 -12.07 4.29 -8.26
C THR A 89 -10.87 4.20 -9.19
N SER A 90 -11.08 4.40 -10.50
CA SER A 90 -9.99 4.42 -11.49
C SER A 90 -8.98 5.55 -11.22
N ASP A 91 -9.48 6.75 -10.93
CA ASP A 91 -8.64 7.90 -10.59
C ASP A 91 -7.80 7.62 -9.34
N TYR A 92 -8.40 7.01 -8.31
CA TYR A 92 -7.69 6.63 -7.08
C TYR A 92 -6.64 5.54 -7.31
N LEU A 93 -6.88 4.58 -8.21
CA LEU A 93 -5.86 3.59 -8.58
C LEU A 93 -4.65 4.23 -9.26
N ILE A 94 -4.83 5.31 -10.01
CA ILE A 94 -3.72 6.10 -10.58
C ILE A 94 -2.92 6.78 -9.45
N GLU A 95 -3.60 7.37 -8.47
CA GLU A 95 -2.93 7.96 -7.29
C GLU A 95 -2.12 6.92 -6.52
N LEU A 96 -2.67 5.71 -6.33
CA LEU A 96 -1.94 4.59 -5.71
C LEU A 96 -0.71 4.18 -6.53
N GLY A 97 -0.82 4.18 -7.86
CA GLY A 97 0.32 3.89 -8.74
C GLY A 97 1.45 4.90 -8.58
N ASN A 98 1.12 6.19 -8.52
CA ASN A 98 2.09 7.25 -8.27
C ASN A 98 2.72 7.11 -6.87
N ALA A 99 1.91 6.85 -5.84
CA ALA A 99 2.42 6.63 -4.49
C ALA A 99 3.33 5.40 -4.42
N CYS A 100 2.96 4.30 -5.08
CA CYS A 100 3.79 3.11 -5.17
C CYS A 100 5.17 3.42 -5.74
N ALA A 101 5.23 4.20 -6.81
CA ALA A 101 6.49 4.65 -7.41
C ALA A 101 7.31 5.52 -6.46
N ASP A 102 6.66 6.46 -5.74
CA ASP A 102 7.34 7.32 -4.75
C ASP A 102 7.96 6.49 -3.61
N PHE A 103 7.28 5.45 -3.15
CA PHE A 103 7.84 4.49 -2.19
C PHE A 103 8.98 3.61 -2.75
N GLY A 104 9.17 3.59 -4.07
CA GLY A 104 10.13 2.73 -4.76
C GLY A 104 9.60 1.34 -5.09
N GLY A 105 8.30 1.11 -4.94
CA GLY A 105 7.63 -0.13 -5.29
C GLY A 105 7.41 -0.29 -6.79
N THR A 106 7.28 -1.52 -7.23
CA THR A 106 7.12 -1.88 -8.67
C THR A 106 5.91 -2.75 -8.93
N LEU A 107 5.15 -3.11 -7.90
CA LEU A 107 3.97 -3.97 -8.03
C LEU A 107 2.82 -3.48 -7.16
N MET A 108 1.61 -3.82 -7.57
CA MET A 108 0.40 -3.59 -6.80
C MET A 108 -0.48 -4.85 -6.86
N VAL A 109 -0.95 -5.32 -5.68
CA VAL A 109 -1.82 -6.49 -5.58
C VAL A 109 -3.24 -6.05 -5.28
N PHE A 110 -4.15 -6.29 -6.21
CA PHE A 110 -5.55 -5.92 -6.10
C PHE A 110 -6.35 -7.01 -5.38
N GLY A 111 -6.31 -7.00 -4.06
CA GLY A 111 -7.00 -7.99 -3.21
C GLY A 111 -8.40 -7.60 -2.75
N SER A 112 -8.71 -6.34 -2.61
CA SER A 112 -9.90 -5.71 -1.98
C SER A 112 -11.26 -6.32 -2.38
N PRO A 113 -11.72 -7.44 -1.79
CA PRO A 113 -12.89 -8.16 -2.29
C PRO A 113 -14.19 -7.37 -2.16
N PHE A 114 -14.32 -6.54 -1.14
CA PHE A 114 -15.53 -5.73 -0.91
C PHE A 114 -15.72 -4.59 -1.92
N GLN A 115 -14.63 -4.17 -2.58
CA GLN A 115 -14.66 -3.11 -3.57
C GLN A 115 -14.61 -3.63 -5.01
N ARG A 116 -14.73 -4.94 -5.22
CA ARG A 116 -14.72 -5.59 -6.53
C ARG A 116 -15.66 -6.79 -6.65
N ASN A 117 -16.56 -6.99 -5.69
CA ASN A 117 -17.60 -8.01 -5.81
C ASN A 117 -18.61 -7.61 -6.91
N LEU A 118 -19.30 -8.61 -7.45
CA LEU A 118 -20.41 -8.35 -8.37
C LEU A 118 -21.61 -7.84 -7.58
N GLU A 119 -22.28 -6.86 -8.15
CA GLU A 119 -23.59 -6.41 -7.69
C GLU A 119 -24.65 -7.35 -8.30
N ASP A 120 -25.63 -7.77 -7.50
CA ASP A 120 -26.76 -8.59 -7.93
C ASP A 120 -27.75 -7.79 -8.78
#